data_3e359e25bea9e578ca9d779fb2797dbf
#
_entry.id   3e359e25bea9e578ca9d779fb2797dbf
#
_cell.length_a   1.000
_cell.length_b   1.000
_cell.length_c   1.000
_cell.angle_alpha   90.00
_cell.angle_beta   90.00
_cell.angle_gamma   90.00
#
_symmetry.space_group_name_H-M   'P 1'
#
loop_
_entity.id
_entity.type
_entity.pdbx_description
1 polymer ?
#
loop_
_entity_poly.entity_id
_entity_poly.type
_entity_poly.pdbx_seq_one_letter_code
_entity_poly.pdbx_strand_id
1 'polypeptide(L)'
;MKNETITLSALLPHSFDSLLESKGVTFIKRSGEENVRNVVIDVLCGNNLRASTEHLTRLRLGKLNAATFMIYLSGINAVKNFGRAIPTIAYRGITGRASKSEKELCKWMLGLTGKGVQNVLRDDTRQLRKYTETFAENMKRLADDIEKESGAMKCNVKFGAGQESVLDWHDMLSLFCTIGSQTLAIRGSEKSTYGKLFERLVLGSVLSSLGFEHTIYPPQKTSRVFWLSSKIGEREADATLLISPGQAIRFDLGFIGRGNPEITKDKVSRFERNLEVNRQTYHSATCIIVDRVGEGSGLEAQAKRAGARVIQMSMSFWPIELAKWLAGSFKYKSDISDCRPEEFPGVLRKKLSGVSFESFVQGITVAESEND
;
A
#
# COMPACT_ATOMS: atom_id res chain seq x y z
N MET A 1 -18.92 34.43 -26.56
CA MET A 1 -18.41 33.95 -25.30
C MET A 1 -17.47 32.80 -25.61
N LYS A 2 -16.18 32.94 -25.34
CA LYS A 2 -15.18 31.87 -25.53
C LYS A 2 -15.54 30.73 -24.62
N ASN A 3 -15.84 29.56 -25.16
CA ASN A 3 -15.88 28.30 -24.43
C ASN A 3 -14.44 28.03 -23.95
N GLU A 4 -14.05 28.60 -22.82
CA GLU A 4 -12.84 28.17 -22.13
C GLU A 4 -13.09 26.73 -21.70
N THR A 5 -12.37 25.82 -22.31
CA THR A 5 -12.37 24.40 -22.00
C THR A 5 -11.70 24.30 -20.63
N ILE A 6 -12.49 24.30 -19.55
CA ILE A 6 -11.98 24.09 -18.20
C ILE A 6 -11.28 22.75 -18.18
N THR A 7 -10.00 22.77 -17.88
CA THR A 7 -9.22 21.54 -17.68
C THR A 7 -9.52 21.00 -16.28
N LEU A 8 -9.57 19.69 -16.14
CA LEU A 8 -9.84 19.03 -14.87
C LEU A 8 -8.78 19.43 -13.81
N SER A 9 -7.56 19.72 -14.25
CA SER A 9 -6.47 20.21 -13.40
C SER A 9 -6.83 21.49 -12.63
N ALA A 10 -7.66 22.36 -13.18
CA ALA A 10 -8.12 23.57 -12.49
C ALA A 10 -9.13 23.30 -11.36
N LEU A 11 -9.75 22.10 -11.35
CA LEU A 11 -10.71 21.67 -10.34
C LEU A 11 -10.07 20.80 -9.25
N LEU A 12 -8.82 20.30 -9.45
CA LEU A 12 -8.16 19.41 -8.51
C LEU A 12 -7.67 20.19 -7.28
N PRO A 13 -8.00 19.75 -6.06
CA PRO A 13 -7.37 20.28 -4.86
C PRO A 13 -5.86 20.02 -4.89
N HIS A 14 -5.04 20.96 -4.40
CA HIS A 14 -3.58 20.81 -4.33
C HIS A 14 -3.11 19.55 -3.60
N SER A 15 -3.92 19.03 -2.67
CA SER A 15 -3.63 17.82 -1.92
C SER A 15 -3.98 16.52 -2.65
N PHE A 16 -4.65 16.59 -3.83
CA PHE A 16 -5.19 15.39 -4.47
C PHE A 16 -4.10 14.39 -4.87
N ASP A 17 -3.00 14.88 -5.44
CA ASP A 17 -1.86 14.04 -5.81
C ASP A 17 -1.32 13.26 -4.61
N SER A 18 -1.15 13.94 -3.47
CA SER A 18 -0.68 13.30 -2.23
C SER A 18 -1.64 12.24 -1.68
N LEU A 19 -2.96 12.37 -1.96
CA LEU A 19 -3.96 11.38 -1.55
C LEU A 19 -3.89 10.10 -2.38
N LEU A 20 -3.43 10.19 -3.63
CA LEU A 20 -3.23 9.03 -4.50
C LEU A 20 -1.93 8.31 -4.20
N GLU A 21 -0.92 9.03 -3.77
CA GLU A 21 0.37 8.46 -3.42
C GLU A 21 0.25 7.59 -2.16
N SER A 22 0.74 6.35 -2.23
CA SER A 22 0.62 5.37 -1.14
C SER A 22 1.96 4.76 -0.76
N LYS A 23 3.07 5.38 -1.16
CA LYS A 23 4.42 4.83 -0.99
C LYS A 23 5.30 5.76 -0.15
N GLY A 24 6.23 5.13 0.59
CA GLY A 24 7.33 5.80 1.26
C GLY A 24 6.95 6.86 2.30
N VAL A 25 7.75 7.92 2.35
CA VAL A 25 7.63 9.01 3.32
C VAL A 25 6.28 9.74 3.22
N THR A 26 5.77 9.95 2.00
CA THR A 26 4.47 10.63 1.78
C THR A 26 3.32 9.88 2.45
N PHE A 27 3.34 8.54 2.40
CA PHE A 27 2.34 7.73 3.10
C PHE A 27 2.40 7.94 4.61
N ILE A 28 3.60 7.90 5.20
CA ILE A 28 3.77 8.07 6.65
C ILE A 28 3.26 9.44 7.10
N LYS A 29 3.68 10.52 6.42
CA LYS A 29 3.25 11.90 6.73
C LYS A 29 1.74 12.07 6.64
N ARG A 30 1.11 11.55 5.59
CA ARG A 30 -0.33 11.66 5.37
C ARG A 30 -1.15 10.84 6.37
N SER A 31 -0.69 9.64 6.70
CA SER A 31 -1.37 8.73 7.63
C SER A 31 -1.18 9.14 9.09
N GLY A 32 -0.13 9.92 9.37
CA GLY A 32 0.36 10.22 10.71
C GLY A 32 1.29 9.11 11.20
N GLU A 33 2.51 9.48 11.58
CA GLU A 33 3.53 8.52 11.98
C GLU A 33 3.07 7.64 13.16
N GLU A 34 2.32 8.22 14.11
CA GLU A 34 1.80 7.48 15.25
C GLU A 34 0.77 6.40 14.84
N ASN A 35 -0.09 6.69 13.87
CA ASN A 35 -1.01 5.69 13.35
C ASN A 35 -0.27 4.53 12.66
N VAL A 36 0.78 4.83 11.91
CA VAL A 36 1.62 3.82 11.27
C VAL A 36 2.38 3.02 12.33
N ARG A 37 2.88 3.67 13.39
CA ARG A 37 3.55 3.04 14.53
C ARG A 37 2.63 2.05 15.25
N ASN A 38 1.38 2.43 15.48
CA ASN A 38 0.39 1.55 16.10
C ASN A 38 0.13 0.29 15.25
N VAL A 39 0.01 0.43 13.93
CA VAL A 39 -0.10 -0.74 13.02
C VAL A 39 1.12 -1.65 13.13
N VAL A 40 2.32 -1.10 13.15
CA VAL A 40 3.55 -1.89 13.29
C VAL A 40 3.57 -2.63 14.63
N ILE A 41 3.22 -1.97 15.73
CA ILE A 41 3.14 -2.58 17.05
C ILE A 41 2.11 -3.72 17.07
N ASP A 42 0.94 -3.52 16.46
CA ASP A 42 -0.08 -4.56 16.32
C ASP A 42 0.48 -5.81 15.62
N VAL A 43 1.19 -5.62 14.50
CA VAL A 43 1.82 -6.72 13.75
C VAL A 43 2.93 -7.40 14.58
N LEU A 44 3.74 -6.63 15.29
CA LEU A 44 4.75 -7.18 16.21
C LEU A 44 4.14 -7.95 17.37
N CYS A 45 2.92 -7.63 17.76
CA CYS A 45 2.13 -8.36 18.75
C CYS A 45 1.36 -9.56 18.18
N GLY A 46 1.50 -9.88 16.89
CA GLY A 46 0.89 -11.05 16.27
C GLY A 46 -0.44 -10.78 15.56
N ASN A 47 -0.88 -9.53 15.46
CA ASN A 47 -2.10 -9.17 14.72
C ASN A 47 -1.85 -9.20 13.21
N ASN A 48 -2.91 -9.50 12.46
CA ASN A 48 -2.83 -9.55 11.00
C ASN A 48 -2.70 -8.14 10.39
N LEU A 49 -1.74 -7.93 9.50
CA LEU A 49 -1.49 -6.65 8.85
C LEU A 49 -2.74 -6.05 8.20
N ARG A 50 -3.55 -6.86 7.51
CA ARG A 50 -4.74 -6.38 6.81
C ARG A 50 -5.78 -5.82 7.79
N ALA A 51 -5.98 -6.48 8.93
CA ALA A 51 -6.89 -5.99 9.97
C ALA A 51 -6.36 -4.69 10.58
N SER A 52 -5.07 -4.66 10.90
CA SER A 52 -4.42 -3.49 11.51
C SER A 52 -4.37 -2.26 10.59
N THR A 53 -4.30 -2.46 9.25
CA THR A 53 -4.27 -1.35 8.27
C THR A 53 -5.66 -0.87 7.82
N GLU A 54 -6.74 -1.57 8.17
CA GLU A 54 -8.10 -1.25 7.67
C GLU A 54 -8.52 0.20 8.01
N HIS A 55 -8.15 0.71 9.19
CA HIS A 55 -8.46 2.09 9.56
C HIS A 55 -7.70 3.13 8.71
N LEU A 56 -6.47 2.85 8.30
CA LEU A 56 -5.69 3.71 7.39
C LEU A 56 -6.35 3.78 6.02
N THR A 57 -6.83 2.63 5.53
CA THR A 57 -7.60 2.53 4.29
C THR A 57 -8.87 3.36 4.34
N ARG A 58 -9.65 3.22 5.42
CA ARG A 58 -10.90 4.00 5.60
C ARG A 58 -10.63 5.49 5.67
N LEU A 59 -9.61 5.91 6.39
CA LEU A 59 -9.21 7.32 6.47
C LEU A 59 -8.82 7.87 5.09
N ARG A 60 -8.05 7.11 4.32
CA ARG A 60 -7.67 7.46 2.95
C ARG A 60 -8.88 7.59 2.04
N LEU A 61 -9.76 6.60 2.04
CA LEU A 61 -10.98 6.61 1.23
C LEU A 61 -11.89 7.78 1.61
N GLY A 62 -12.06 8.08 2.90
CA GLY A 62 -12.84 9.23 3.35
C GLY A 62 -12.30 10.55 2.81
N LYS A 63 -10.99 10.77 2.89
CA LYS A 63 -10.34 11.98 2.32
C LYS A 63 -10.48 12.06 0.80
N LEU A 64 -10.30 10.95 0.08
CA LEU A 64 -10.45 10.90 -1.36
C LEU A 64 -11.90 11.12 -1.80
N ASN A 65 -12.87 10.52 -1.11
CA ASN A 65 -14.28 10.73 -1.40
C ASN A 65 -14.69 12.19 -1.21
N ALA A 66 -14.23 12.82 -0.12
CA ALA A 66 -14.45 14.25 0.11
C ALA A 66 -13.82 15.11 -0.98
N ALA A 67 -12.58 14.83 -1.38
CA ALA A 67 -11.92 15.55 -2.48
C ALA A 67 -12.66 15.37 -3.81
N THR A 68 -13.09 14.14 -4.13
CA THR A 68 -13.89 13.86 -5.34
C THR A 68 -15.22 14.60 -5.31
N PHE A 69 -15.90 14.63 -4.17
CA PHE A 69 -17.13 15.39 -4.02
C PHE A 69 -16.91 16.90 -4.27
N MET A 70 -15.84 17.48 -3.71
CA MET A 70 -15.49 18.89 -3.96
C MET A 70 -15.18 19.18 -5.43
N ILE A 71 -14.52 18.25 -6.13
CA ILE A 71 -14.27 18.37 -7.59
C ILE A 71 -15.60 18.41 -8.35
N TYR A 72 -16.56 17.57 -7.98
CA TYR A 72 -17.88 17.56 -8.61
C TYR A 72 -18.64 18.85 -8.36
N LEU A 73 -18.68 19.36 -7.13
CA LEU A 73 -19.32 20.64 -6.82
C LEU A 73 -18.69 21.79 -7.59
N SER A 74 -17.36 21.83 -7.65
CA SER A 74 -16.64 22.86 -8.42
C SER A 74 -16.91 22.73 -9.92
N GLY A 75 -16.97 21.50 -10.44
CA GLY A 75 -17.29 21.21 -11.83
C GLY A 75 -18.70 21.65 -12.22
N ILE A 76 -19.71 21.37 -11.39
CA ILE A 76 -21.10 21.77 -11.60
C ILE A 76 -21.23 23.28 -11.64
N ASN A 77 -20.49 24.01 -10.79
CA ASN A 77 -20.51 25.48 -10.80
C ASN A 77 -19.77 26.08 -12.00
N ALA A 78 -18.77 25.41 -12.52
CA ALA A 78 -17.91 25.91 -13.59
C ALA A 78 -18.37 25.49 -15.00
N VAL A 79 -19.04 24.35 -15.14
CA VAL A 79 -19.40 23.74 -16.42
C VAL A 79 -20.91 23.44 -16.45
N LYS A 80 -21.61 24.04 -17.40
CA LYS A 80 -23.04 23.75 -17.60
C LYS A 80 -23.23 22.26 -17.90
N ASN A 81 -24.15 21.61 -17.18
CA ASN A 81 -24.44 20.18 -17.28
C ASN A 81 -23.18 19.31 -17.08
N PHE A 82 -22.38 19.61 -16.07
CA PHE A 82 -21.09 18.96 -15.79
C PHE A 82 -21.21 17.44 -15.79
N GLY A 83 -22.18 16.85 -15.09
CA GLY A 83 -22.37 15.40 -15.04
C GLY A 83 -22.47 14.77 -16.44
N ARG A 84 -23.23 15.40 -17.36
CA ARG A 84 -23.36 14.95 -18.74
C ARG A 84 -22.11 15.18 -19.60
N ALA A 85 -21.27 16.14 -19.20
CA ALA A 85 -19.99 16.43 -19.88
C ALA A 85 -18.85 15.49 -19.43
N ILE A 86 -18.99 14.82 -18.28
CA ILE A 86 -17.97 13.94 -17.67
C ILE A 86 -17.39 12.94 -18.66
N PRO A 87 -18.16 12.16 -19.45
CA PRO A 87 -17.59 11.18 -20.37
C PRO A 87 -16.61 11.82 -21.35
N THR A 88 -16.95 12.98 -21.92
CA THR A 88 -16.09 13.71 -22.85
C THR A 88 -14.86 14.29 -22.16
N ILE A 89 -15.01 14.87 -20.98
CA ILE A 89 -13.91 15.42 -20.17
C ILE A 89 -12.94 14.31 -19.79
N ALA A 90 -13.44 13.19 -19.30
CA ALA A 90 -12.63 12.06 -18.88
C ALA A 90 -11.89 11.39 -20.04
N TYR A 91 -12.54 11.21 -21.19
CA TYR A 91 -11.87 10.70 -22.39
C TYR A 91 -10.69 11.60 -22.81
N ARG A 92 -10.90 12.91 -22.83
CA ARG A 92 -9.83 13.88 -23.17
C ARG A 92 -8.69 13.85 -22.14
N GLY A 93 -9.01 13.73 -20.85
CA GLY A 93 -8.00 13.63 -19.79
C GLY A 93 -7.16 12.36 -19.92
N ILE A 94 -7.77 11.19 -20.22
CA ILE A 94 -7.04 9.92 -20.38
C ILE A 94 -6.14 9.96 -21.61
N THR A 95 -6.64 10.47 -22.75
CA THR A 95 -5.91 10.46 -24.03
C THR A 95 -4.97 11.64 -24.22
N GLY A 96 -5.13 12.70 -23.41
CA GLY A 96 -4.36 13.93 -23.49
C GLY A 96 -3.11 13.97 -22.62
N ARG A 97 -2.53 15.18 -22.55
CA ARG A 97 -1.38 15.48 -21.67
C ARG A 97 -1.87 15.87 -20.28
N ALA A 98 -2.41 14.91 -19.54
CA ALA A 98 -2.85 15.10 -18.16
C ALA A 98 -1.84 14.49 -17.17
N SER A 99 -1.84 14.98 -15.93
CA SER A 99 -1.05 14.37 -14.84
C SER A 99 -1.49 12.93 -14.56
N LYS A 100 -0.66 12.15 -13.87
CA LYS A 100 -1.01 10.78 -13.49
C LYS A 100 -2.30 10.75 -12.66
N SER A 101 -2.42 11.66 -11.69
CA SER A 101 -3.58 11.75 -10.80
C SER A 101 -4.85 12.16 -11.54
N GLU A 102 -4.73 13.09 -12.47
CA GLU A 102 -5.84 13.49 -13.33
C GLU A 102 -6.32 12.33 -14.21
N LYS A 103 -5.39 11.56 -14.80
CA LYS A 103 -5.72 10.34 -15.56
C LYS A 103 -6.43 9.30 -14.72
N GLU A 104 -5.99 9.09 -13.47
CA GLU A 104 -6.67 8.16 -12.57
C GLU A 104 -8.09 8.63 -12.23
N LEU A 105 -8.28 9.91 -11.91
CA LEU A 105 -9.61 10.47 -11.69
C LEU A 105 -10.51 10.31 -12.93
N CYS A 106 -9.99 10.60 -14.13
CA CYS A 106 -10.72 10.42 -15.38
C CYS A 106 -11.17 8.96 -15.61
N LYS A 107 -10.32 7.98 -15.28
CA LYS A 107 -10.71 6.56 -15.33
C LYS A 107 -11.87 6.29 -14.39
N TRP A 108 -11.79 6.76 -13.15
CA TRP A 108 -12.86 6.56 -12.16
C TRP A 108 -14.18 7.25 -12.56
N MET A 109 -14.10 8.42 -13.18
CA MET A 109 -15.26 9.12 -13.73
C MET A 109 -15.99 8.32 -14.83
N LEU A 110 -15.27 7.41 -15.52
CA LEU A 110 -15.83 6.47 -16.49
C LEU A 110 -16.17 5.10 -15.90
N GLY A 111 -16.14 4.93 -14.58
CA GLY A 111 -16.37 3.63 -13.97
C GLY A 111 -15.21 2.64 -14.13
N LEU A 112 -14.03 3.10 -14.56
CA LEU A 112 -12.87 2.27 -14.86
C LEU A 112 -11.85 2.27 -13.72
N THR A 113 -11.13 1.15 -13.62
CA THR A 113 -9.90 1.03 -12.84
C THR A 113 -8.71 0.82 -13.79
N GLY A 114 -7.46 0.96 -13.30
CA GLY A 114 -6.27 0.69 -14.11
C GLY A 114 -6.31 -0.71 -14.73
N LYS A 115 -6.67 -1.75 -13.95
CA LYS A 115 -6.85 -3.12 -14.46
C LYS A 115 -7.98 -3.23 -15.49
N GLY A 116 -9.06 -2.48 -15.34
CA GLY A 116 -10.13 -2.43 -16.32
C GLY A 116 -9.66 -1.89 -17.66
N VAL A 117 -8.82 -0.84 -17.65
CA VAL A 117 -8.25 -0.29 -18.88
C VAL A 117 -7.31 -1.29 -19.56
N GLN A 118 -6.39 -1.90 -18.81
CA GLN A 118 -5.43 -2.88 -19.35
C GLN A 118 -6.11 -4.16 -19.87
N ASN A 119 -6.96 -4.76 -19.05
CA ASN A 119 -7.50 -6.11 -19.34
C ASN A 119 -8.72 -6.10 -20.25
N VAL A 120 -9.56 -5.06 -20.17
CA VAL A 120 -10.80 -4.97 -20.94
C VAL A 120 -10.61 -4.14 -22.19
N LEU A 121 -9.98 -2.98 -22.09
CA LEU A 121 -9.79 -2.04 -23.20
C LEU A 121 -8.44 -2.22 -23.91
N ARG A 122 -7.53 -3.05 -23.37
CA ARG A 122 -6.21 -3.36 -23.92
C ARG A 122 -5.42 -2.12 -24.35
N ASP A 123 -5.55 -1.02 -23.59
CA ASP A 123 -4.97 0.30 -23.87
C ASP A 123 -5.26 0.86 -25.28
N ASP A 124 -6.31 0.37 -25.96
CA ASP A 124 -6.72 0.84 -27.29
C ASP A 124 -7.65 2.06 -27.15
N THR A 125 -7.20 3.19 -27.68
CA THR A 125 -7.97 4.46 -27.68
C THR A 125 -9.29 4.39 -28.43
N ARG A 126 -9.42 3.54 -29.46
CA ARG A 126 -10.68 3.33 -30.20
C ARG A 126 -11.69 2.56 -29.32
N GLN A 127 -11.23 1.56 -28.59
CA GLN A 127 -12.07 0.84 -27.63
C GLN A 127 -12.48 1.74 -26.48
N LEU A 128 -11.56 2.57 -25.97
CA LEU A 128 -11.87 3.56 -24.95
C LEU A 128 -12.94 4.55 -25.45
N ARG A 129 -12.85 5.03 -26.67
CA ARG A 129 -13.87 5.93 -27.25
C ARG A 129 -15.24 5.27 -27.31
N LYS A 130 -15.33 4.06 -27.86
CA LYS A 130 -16.57 3.29 -27.94
C LYS A 130 -17.15 3.03 -26.55
N TYR A 131 -16.29 2.65 -25.59
CA TYR A 131 -16.70 2.46 -24.19
C TYR A 131 -17.28 3.76 -23.61
N THR A 132 -16.62 4.89 -23.83
CA THR A 132 -17.06 6.20 -23.31
C THR A 132 -18.43 6.60 -23.86
N GLU A 133 -18.68 6.36 -25.16
CA GLU A 133 -19.98 6.61 -25.79
C GLU A 133 -21.07 5.73 -25.18
N THR A 134 -20.83 4.43 -25.06
CA THR A 134 -21.76 3.47 -24.41
C THR A 134 -21.99 3.82 -22.94
N PHE A 135 -20.96 4.23 -22.22
CA PHE A 135 -21.05 4.65 -20.81
C PHE A 135 -21.99 5.88 -20.70
N ALA A 136 -21.82 6.89 -21.54
CA ALA A 136 -22.66 8.08 -21.54
C ALA A 136 -24.14 7.75 -21.79
N GLU A 137 -24.43 6.87 -22.77
CA GLU A 137 -25.78 6.41 -23.08
C GLU A 137 -26.40 5.64 -21.91
N ASN A 138 -25.62 4.74 -21.28
CA ASN A 138 -26.08 3.96 -20.14
C ASN A 138 -26.37 4.84 -18.90
N MET A 139 -25.51 5.81 -18.62
CA MET A 139 -25.71 6.76 -17.53
C MET A 139 -26.96 7.61 -17.73
N LYS A 140 -27.20 8.09 -18.96
CA LYS A 140 -28.42 8.82 -19.30
C LYS A 140 -29.65 7.96 -19.10
N ARG A 141 -29.68 6.75 -19.68
CA ARG A 141 -30.81 5.82 -19.53
C ARG A 141 -31.10 5.51 -18.06
N LEU A 142 -30.06 5.21 -17.27
CA LEU A 142 -30.24 4.93 -15.84
C LEU A 142 -30.83 6.13 -15.09
N ALA A 143 -30.37 7.35 -15.37
CA ALA A 143 -30.94 8.56 -14.77
C ALA A 143 -32.42 8.76 -15.14
N ASP A 144 -32.76 8.59 -16.44
CA ASP A 144 -34.13 8.71 -16.97
C ASP A 144 -35.05 7.63 -16.35
N ASP A 145 -34.57 6.41 -16.15
CA ASP A 145 -35.34 5.30 -15.54
C ASP A 145 -35.61 5.56 -14.06
N ILE A 146 -34.60 5.99 -13.29
CA ILE A 146 -34.79 6.35 -11.88
C ILE A 146 -35.71 7.56 -11.72
N GLU A 147 -35.61 8.54 -12.59
CA GLU A 147 -36.50 9.71 -12.55
C GLU A 147 -37.96 9.32 -12.82
N LYS A 148 -38.22 8.37 -13.71
CA LYS A 148 -39.57 7.81 -13.94
C LYS A 148 -40.12 7.07 -12.75
N GLU A 149 -39.25 6.31 -12.05
CA GLU A 149 -39.67 5.49 -10.91
C GLU A 149 -39.83 6.29 -9.62
N SER A 150 -38.89 7.22 -9.36
CA SER A 150 -38.74 7.92 -8.08
C SER A 150 -39.06 9.43 -8.13
N GLY A 151 -39.34 9.95 -9.32
CA GLY A 151 -39.55 11.38 -9.54
C GLY A 151 -38.26 12.18 -9.74
N ALA A 152 -38.39 13.42 -10.20
CA ALA A 152 -37.27 14.33 -10.41
C ALA A 152 -36.57 14.68 -9.10
N MET A 153 -35.25 14.58 -9.08
CA MET A 153 -34.42 14.95 -7.92
C MET A 153 -33.79 16.33 -8.13
N LYS A 154 -33.80 17.14 -7.06
CA LYS A 154 -32.99 18.35 -6.94
C LYS A 154 -32.34 18.36 -5.57
N CYS A 155 -31.04 18.05 -5.52
CA CYS A 155 -30.25 18.08 -4.29
C CYS A 155 -29.49 19.42 -4.21
N ASN A 156 -29.88 20.27 -3.27
CA ASN A 156 -29.21 21.56 -3.04
C ASN A 156 -28.08 21.38 -2.03
N VAL A 157 -26.86 21.68 -2.41
CA VAL A 157 -25.67 21.61 -1.56
C VAL A 157 -25.10 23.00 -1.36
N LYS A 158 -25.03 23.43 -0.10
CA LYS A 158 -24.37 24.70 0.30
C LYS A 158 -23.03 24.39 0.95
N PHE A 159 -21.97 25.07 0.54
CA PHE A 159 -20.64 24.89 1.09
C PHE A 159 -19.82 26.19 1.06
N GLY A 160 -18.84 26.27 1.95
CA GLY A 160 -17.98 27.46 2.07
C GLY A 160 -18.75 28.76 2.31
N ALA A 161 -18.28 29.87 1.77
CA ALA A 161 -18.85 31.20 1.94
C ALA A 161 -20.08 31.47 1.05
N GLY A 162 -21.06 30.56 1.04
CA GLY A 162 -22.34 30.77 0.34
C GLY A 162 -22.38 30.20 -1.09
N GLN A 163 -21.44 29.36 -1.47
CA GLN A 163 -21.54 28.63 -2.73
C GLN A 163 -22.68 27.60 -2.65
N GLU A 164 -23.52 27.56 -3.67
CA GLU A 164 -24.64 26.64 -3.78
C GLU A 164 -24.59 25.90 -5.12
N SER A 165 -24.75 24.59 -5.09
CA SER A 165 -24.84 23.74 -6.26
C SER A 165 -26.12 22.92 -6.21
N VAL A 166 -26.75 22.72 -7.35
CA VAL A 166 -27.93 21.88 -7.53
C VAL A 166 -27.55 20.67 -8.35
N LEU A 167 -27.70 19.47 -7.79
CA LEU A 167 -27.43 18.20 -8.43
C LEU A 167 -28.72 17.51 -8.82
N ASP A 168 -28.77 16.96 -10.03
CA ASP A 168 -29.81 16.06 -10.51
C ASP A 168 -29.42 14.58 -10.36
N TRP A 169 -30.29 13.65 -10.80
CA TRP A 169 -29.98 12.21 -10.77
C TRP A 169 -28.72 11.87 -11.55
N HIS A 170 -28.52 12.50 -12.69
CA HIS A 170 -27.33 12.22 -13.53
C HIS A 170 -26.04 12.62 -12.81
N ASP A 171 -26.01 13.78 -12.16
CA ASP A 171 -24.85 14.24 -11.40
C ASP A 171 -24.54 13.29 -10.23
N MET A 172 -25.57 12.87 -9.48
CA MET A 172 -25.42 11.96 -8.35
C MET A 172 -24.94 10.57 -8.78
N LEU A 173 -25.52 10.01 -9.83
CA LEU A 173 -25.09 8.70 -10.36
C LEU A 173 -23.65 8.73 -10.86
N SER A 174 -23.27 9.81 -11.56
CA SER A 174 -21.89 9.99 -12.01
C SER A 174 -20.92 10.10 -10.84
N LEU A 175 -21.28 10.81 -9.78
CA LEU A 175 -20.51 10.91 -8.55
C LEU A 175 -20.36 9.53 -7.86
N PHE A 176 -21.46 8.80 -7.70
CA PHE A 176 -21.42 7.46 -7.08
C PHE A 176 -20.62 6.47 -7.89
N CYS A 177 -20.71 6.50 -9.22
CA CYS A 177 -19.90 5.68 -10.12
C CYS A 177 -18.40 5.98 -9.93
N THR A 178 -18.03 7.26 -9.85
CA THR A 178 -16.65 7.69 -9.62
C THR A 178 -16.14 7.22 -8.27
N ILE A 179 -16.90 7.42 -7.17
CA ILE A 179 -16.54 6.99 -5.83
C ILE A 179 -16.43 5.46 -5.74
N GLY A 180 -17.35 4.74 -6.38
CA GLY A 180 -17.33 3.28 -6.45
C GLY A 180 -16.06 2.76 -7.12
N SER A 181 -15.72 3.28 -8.29
CA SER A 181 -14.52 2.91 -9.05
C SER A 181 -13.23 3.27 -8.33
N GLN A 182 -13.18 4.45 -7.73
CA GLN A 182 -12.09 4.90 -6.85
C GLN A 182 -11.88 3.92 -5.68
N THR A 183 -12.96 3.52 -5.02
CA THR A 183 -12.91 2.58 -3.89
C THR A 183 -12.36 1.23 -4.32
N LEU A 184 -12.82 0.70 -5.46
CA LEU A 184 -12.32 -0.56 -6.02
C LEU A 184 -10.83 -0.47 -6.40
N ALA A 185 -10.41 0.62 -7.05
CA ALA A 185 -9.03 0.84 -7.44
C ALA A 185 -8.09 0.91 -6.23
N ILE A 186 -8.47 1.69 -5.20
CA ILE A 186 -7.68 1.86 -3.98
C ILE A 186 -7.56 0.53 -3.23
N ARG A 187 -8.69 -0.14 -2.93
CA ARG A 187 -8.67 -1.43 -2.22
C ARG A 187 -7.95 -2.53 -2.99
N GLY A 188 -8.03 -2.52 -4.31
CA GLY A 188 -7.32 -3.48 -5.15
C GLY A 188 -5.80 -3.32 -5.13
N SER A 189 -5.30 -2.07 -5.03
CA SER A 189 -3.87 -1.77 -5.00
C SER A 189 -3.24 -1.87 -3.60
N GLU A 190 -4.03 -1.75 -2.54
CA GLU A 190 -3.51 -1.69 -1.16
C GLU A 190 -2.75 -2.93 -0.72
N LYS A 191 -3.20 -4.12 -1.16
CA LYS A 191 -2.55 -5.38 -0.77
C LYS A 191 -1.08 -5.42 -1.17
N SER A 192 -0.75 -4.99 -2.39
CA SER A 192 0.65 -4.97 -2.86
C SER A 192 1.42 -3.79 -2.27
N THR A 193 0.77 -2.64 -2.17
CA THR A 193 1.41 -1.40 -1.69
C THR A 193 1.74 -1.48 -0.20
N TYR A 194 0.78 -1.90 0.64
CA TYR A 194 1.01 -2.03 2.08
C TYR A 194 1.96 -3.19 2.38
N GLY A 195 1.88 -4.31 1.63
CA GLY A 195 2.81 -5.43 1.82
C GLY A 195 4.24 -4.95 1.82
N LYS A 196 4.71 -4.39 0.71
CA LYS A 196 6.10 -3.93 0.56
C LYS A 196 6.51 -2.84 1.55
N LEU A 197 5.61 -1.88 1.84
CA LEU A 197 5.89 -0.82 2.81
C LEU A 197 6.06 -1.37 4.22
N PHE A 198 5.10 -2.19 4.66
CA PHE A 198 5.12 -2.75 6.01
C PHE A 198 6.16 -3.86 6.19
N GLU A 199 6.60 -4.57 5.15
CA GLU A 199 7.78 -5.44 5.23
C GLU A 199 8.99 -4.67 5.77
N ARG A 200 9.27 -3.49 5.24
CA ARG A 200 10.38 -2.65 5.71
C ARG A 200 10.12 -2.07 7.10
N LEU A 201 8.93 -1.55 7.35
CA LEU A 201 8.58 -0.95 8.64
C LEU A 201 8.63 -1.97 9.78
N VAL A 202 8.11 -3.18 9.56
CA VAL A 202 8.09 -4.25 10.56
C VAL A 202 9.51 -4.79 10.80
N LEU A 203 10.29 -5.06 9.73
CA LEU A 203 11.67 -5.51 9.89
C LEU A 203 12.55 -4.44 10.55
N GLY A 204 12.46 -3.18 10.10
CA GLY A 204 13.19 -2.08 10.71
C GLY A 204 12.85 -1.93 12.19
N SER A 205 11.57 -2.00 12.52
CA SER A 205 11.09 -1.84 13.91
C SER A 205 11.48 -3.00 14.82
N VAL A 206 11.35 -4.26 14.37
CA VAL A 206 11.74 -5.40 15.20
C VAL A 206 13.24 -5.41 15.43
N LEU A 207 14.06 -5.16 14.41
CA LEU A 207 15.53 -5.14 14.57
C LEU A 207 15.98 -3.98 15.45
N SER A 208 15.39 -2.78 15.29
CA SER A 208 15.66 -1.64 16.20
C SER A 208 15.21 -1.94 17.64
N SER A 209 14.06 -2.56 17.84
CA SER A 209 13.58 -2.92 19.19
C SER A 209 14.47 -3.96 19.88
N LEU A 210 15.14 -4.81 19.11
CA LEU A 210 16.13 -5.76 19.59
C LEU A 210 17.48 -5.10 19.94
N GLY A 211 17.68 -3.82 19.64
CA GLY A 211 18.88 -3.06 19.98
C GLY A 211 19.92 -2.96 18.87
N PHE A 212 19.52 -3.23 17.61
CA PHE A 212 20.38 -3.03 16.43
C PHE A 212 20.16 -1.64 15.83
N GLU A 213 21.22 -1.06 15.29
CA GLU A 213 21.22 0.26 14.66
C GLU A 213 20.91 0.14 13.15
N HIS A 214 19.95 0.93 12.68
CA HIS A 214 19.68 1.02 11.24
C HIS A 214 20.76 1.83 10.53
N THR A 215 21.26 1.33 9.40
CA THR A 215 22.26 2.00 8.56
C THR A 215 21.90 1.86 7.08
N ILE A 216 22.51 2.70 6.27
CA ILE A 216 22.45 2.58 4.80
C ILE A 216 23.61 1.71 4.33
N TYR A 217 23.37 0.85 3.33
CA TYR A 217 24.43 0.04 2.74
C TYR A 217 25.34 0.88 1.82
N PRO A 218 26.67 0.71 1.85
CA PRO A 218 27.44 -0.16 2.73
C PRO A 218 27.54 0.38 4.18
N PRO A 219 27.48 -0.50 5.20
CA PRO A 219 27.52 -0.08 6.59
C PRO A 219 28.90 0.44 6.97
N GLN A 220 28.95 1.51 7.73
CA GLN A 220 30.21 2.03 8.29
C GLN A 220 30.69 1.24 9.52
N LYS A 221 29.74 0.67 10.27
CA LYS A 221 30.01 -0.17 11.44
C LYS A 221 30.02 -1.65 11.05
N THR A 222 30.82 -2.43 11.72
CA THR A 222 31.00 -3.86 11.44
C THR A 222 30.28 -4.78 12.40
N SER A 223 29.48 -4.23 13.32
CA SER A 223 28.70 -5.01 14.30
C SER A 223 27.46 -4.28 14.78
N ARG A 224 26.44 -5.05 15.17
CA ARG A 224 25.15 -4.59 15.70
C ARG A 224 24.41 -3.58 14.82
N VAL A 225 24.54 -3.75 13.51
CA VAL A 225 23.85 -2.90 12.53
C VAL A 225 23.03 -3.73 11.57
N PHE A 226 21.99 -3.12 11.02
CA PHE A 226 21.21 -3.73 9.96
C PHE A 226 20.89 -2.70 8.87
N TRP A 227 20.64 -3.18 7.68
CA TRP A 227 20.14 -2.37 6.58
C TRP A 227 18.97 -3.07 5.90
N LEU A 228 18.11 -2.28 5.30
CA LEU A 228 16.95 -2.72 4.54
C LEU A 228 17.29 -2.65 3.05
N SER A 229 16.92 -3.65 2.26
CA SER A 229 17.20 -3.70 0.83
C SER A 229 16.63 -2.47 0.11
N SER A 230 17.42 -1.82 -0.73
CA SER A 230 17.05 -0.58 -1.43
C SER A 230 16.62 -0.79 -2.87
N LYS A 231 16.98 -1.93 -3.47
CA LYS A 231 16.74 -2.20 -4.90
C LYS A 231 15.71 -3.30 -5.09
N ILE A 232 14.76 -3.02 -5.96
CA ILE A 232 13.82 -3.99 -6.48
C ILE A 232 14.46 -4.57 -7.75
N GLY A 233 14.56 -5.89 -7.80
CA GLY A 233 15.09 -6.60 -8.95
C GLY A 233 16.39 -7.38 -8.71
N GLU A 234 17.21 -7.00 -7.76
CA GLU A 234 18.27 -7.88 -7.27
C GLU A 234 17.68 -8.81 -6.21
N ARG A 235 18.02 -10.09 -6.27
CA ARG A 235 17.54 -11.16 -5.37
C ARG A 235 18.13 -11.02 -3.96
N GLU A 236 18.02 -9.84 -3.38
CA GLU A 236 18.49 -9.55 -2.03
C GLU A 236 17.40 -9.85 -1.00
N ALA A 237 17.83 -10.23 0.22
CA ALA A 237 16.94 -10.35 1.36
C ALA A 237 16.29 -8.99 1.68
N ASP A 238 15.10 -8.99 2.26
CA ASP A 238 14.37 -7.76 2.65
C ASP A 238 15.16 -6.93 3.69
N ALA A 239 15.92 -7.60 4.55
CA ALA A 239 16.89 -6.99 5.46
C ALA A 239 18.12 -7.87 5.67
N THR A 240 19.25 -7.25 5.97
CA THR A 240 20.47 -7.94 6.44
C THR A 240 20.91 -7.35 7.77
N LEU A 241 21.17 -8.21 8.73
CA LEU A 241 21.66 -7.89 10.06
C LEU A 241 23.11 -8.39 10.20
N LEU A 242 24.01 -7.52 10.62
CA LEU A 242 25.37 -7.84 10.98
C LEU A 242 25.52 -7.79 12.50
N ILE A 243 25.58 -8.96 13.12
CA ILE A 243 25.71 -9.09 14.59
C ILE A 243 27.14 -8.76 15.01
N SER A 244 28.10 -9.39 14.34
CA SER A 244 29.54 -9.21 14.53
C SER A 244 30.27 -9.47 13.21
N PRO A 245 31.56 -9.12 13.09
CA PRO A 245 32.33 -9.45 11.88
C PRO A 245 32.24 -10.94 11.53
N GLY A 246 31.82 -11.23 10.30
CA GLY A 246 31.64 -12.62 9.83
C GLY A 246 30.34 -13.30 10.26
N GLN A 247 29.47 -12.65 11.03
CA GLN A 247 28.17 -13.20 11.45
C GLN A 247 27.03 -12.30 10.92
N ALA A 248 26.47 -12.68 9.79
CA ALA A 248 25.34 -11.98 9.18
C ALA A 248 24.09 -12.87 9.17
N ILE A 249 22.93 -12.25 9.30
CA ILE A 249 21.62 -12.88 9.15
C ILE A 249 20.83 -12.15 8.08
N ARG A 250 20.27 -12.90 7.15
CA ARG A 250 19.34 -12.40 6.14
C ARG A 250 17.91 -12.63 6.59
N PHE A 251 17.07 -11.65 6.38
CA PHE A 251 15.64 -11.70 6.69
C PHE A 251 14.81 -11.55 5.44
N ASP A 252 13.89 -12.49 5.24
CA ASP A 252 12.80 -12.39 4.28
C ASP A 252 11.48 -12.35 5.03
N LEU A 253 10.67 -11.31 4.82
CA LEU A 253 9.37 -11.15 5.43
C LEU A 253 8.26 -11.19 4.39
N GLY A 254 7.18 -11.92 4.65
CA GLY A 254 6.04 -11.99 3.74
C GLY A 254 4.71 -12.01 4.46
N PHE A 255 3.86 -11.02 4.17
CA PHE A 255 2.46 -10.98 4.59
C PHE A 255 1.62 -11.87 3.67
N ILE A 256 1.68 -13.17 3.88
CA ILE A 256 0.99 -14.16 3.06
C ILE A 256 -0.30 -14.53 3.78
N GLY A 257 -1.45 -14.19 3.19
CA GLY A 257 -2.75 -14.59 3.70
C GLY A 257 -2.97 -16.09 3.57
N ARG A 258 -3.88 -16.65 4.37
CA ARG A 258 -4.31 -18.05 4.29
C ARG A 258 -4.64 -18.42 2.83
N GLY A 259 -3.99 -19.43 2.30
CA GLY A 259 -4.37 -20.04 1.02
C GLY A 259 -3.41 -19.83 -0.16
N ASN A 260 -2.25 -19.22 0.01
CA ASN A 260 -1.25 -19.18 -1.07
C ASN A 260 0.09 -19.82 -0.66
N PRO A 261 0.19 -21.16 -0.70
CA PRO A 261 1.42 -21.90 -0.37
C PRO A 261 2.55 -21.65 -1.40
N GLU A 262 2.22 -21.21 -2.63
CA GLU A 262 3.19 -21.02 -3.71
C GLU A 262 4.21 -19.92 -3.39
N ILE A 263 3.75 -18.80 -2.84
CA ILE A 263 4.65 -17.68 -2.51
C ILE A 263 5.62 -18.06 -1.39
N THR A 264 5.18 -18.88 -0.44
CA THR A 264 6.03 -19.35 0.66
C THR A 264 7.08 -20.33 0.16
N LYS A 265 6.70 -21.23 -0.75
CA LYS A 265 7.61 -22.14 -1.44
C LYS A 265 8.60 -21.37 -2.31
N ASP A 266 8.16 -20.32 -3.02
CA ASP A 266 9.03 -19.48 -3.83
C ASP A 266 10.11 -18.78 -2.98
N LYS A 267 9.77 -18.23 -1.80
CA LYS A 267 10.76 -17.63 -0.90
C LYS A 267 11.81 -18.64 -0.40
N VAL A 268 11.40 -19.86 -0.05
CA VAL A 268 12.32 -20.91 0.37
C VAL A 268 13.18 -21.41 -0.81
N SER A 269 12.58 -21.59 -1.99
CA SER A 269 13.30 -22.02 -3.19
C SER A 269 14.32 -20.97 -3.70
N ARG A 270 14.01 -19.69 -3.51
CA ARG A 270 14.98 -18.60 -3.79
C ARG A 270 16.18 -18.70 -2.84
N PHE A 271 15.92 -19.05 -1.60
CA PHE A 271 16.96 -19.21 -0.60
C PHE A 271 17.87 -20.42 -0.91
N GLU A 272 17.32 -21.58 -1.26
CA GLU A 272 18.10 -22.77 -1.66
C GLU A 272 19.05 -22.44 -2.82
N ARG A 273 18.56 -21.72 -3.84
CA ARG A 273 19.40 -21.27 -4.99
C ARG A 273 20.49 -20.29 -4.57
N ASN A 274 20.24 -19.40 -3.61
CA ASN A 274 21.24 -18.45 -3.13
C ASN A 274 22.34 -19.12 -2.30
N LEU A 275 22.04 -20.19 -1.57
CA LEU A 275 23.03 -21.01 -0.86
C LEU A 275 23.98 -21.72 -1.85
N GLU A 276 23.48 -22.21 -2.98
CA GLU A 276 24.29 -22.87 -4.00
C GLU A 276 25.27 -21.91 -4.69
N VAL A 277 24.87 -20.64 -4.86
CA VAL A 277 25.68 -19.61 -5.54
C VAL A 277 26.73 -19.00 -4.60
N ASN A 278 26.45 -18.88 -3.28
CA ASN A 278 27.30 -18.19 -2.31
C ASN A 278 28.11 -19.14 -1.39
N ARG A 279 28.64 -20.22 -1.90
CA ARG A 279 29.47 -21.19 -1.11
C ARG A 279 30.75 -20.62 -0.49
N GLN A 280 31.00 -19.33 -0.56
CA GLN A 280 32.21 -18.71 0.01
C GLN A 280 31.92 -17.87 1.26
N THR A 281 32.33 -18.42 2.41
CA THR A 281 33.12 -17.81 3.52
C THR A 281 32.43 -16.95 4.60
N TYR A 282 31.13 -16.81 4.71
CA TYR A 282 30.55 -16.13 5.90
C TYR A 282 29.46 -16.98 6.54
N HIS A 283 29.49 -17.13 7.87
CA HIS A 283 28.41 -17.74 8.63
C HIS A 283 27.16 -16.87 8.50
N SER A 284 26.43 -17.00 7.42
CA SER A 284 25.16 -16.33 7.23
C SER A 284 24.04 -17.32 7.51
N ALA A 285 23.20 -16.98 8.47
CA ALA A 285 21.92 -17.65 8.69
C ALA A 285 20.84 -16.90 7.93
N THR A 286 19.74 -17.58 7.65
CA THR A 286 18.54 -16.96 7.09
C THR A 286 17.36 -17.14 8.03
N CYS A 287 16.57 -16.08 8.20
CA CYS A 287 15.33 -16.08 8.94
C CYS A 287 14.19 -15.69 8.00
N ILE A 288 13.23 -16.59 7.84
CA ILE A 288 12.04 -16.39 7.01
C ILE A 288 10.87 -16.10 7.95
N ILE A 289 10.31 -14.91 7.86
CA ILE A 289 9.19 -14.46 8.67
C ILE A 289 7.95 -14.45 7.79
N VAL A 290 6.94 -15.22 8.16
CA VAL A 290 5.68 -15.36 7.41
C VAL A 290 4.49 -15.14 8.32
N ASP A 291 3.34 -14.75 7.75
CA ASP A 291 2.13 -14.53 8.55
C ASP A 291 1.70 -15.83 9.25
N ARG A 292 1.38 -16.87 8.47
CA ARG A 292 1.02 -18.19 9.00
C ARG A 292 1.38 -19.30 8.02
N VAL A 293 1.95 -20.36 8.55
CA VAL A 293 2.21 -21.61 7.81
C VAL A 293 1.01 -22.54 7.96
N GLY A 294 0.52 -23.09 6.84
CA GLY A 294 -0.53 -24.11 6.88
C GLY A 294 0.01 -25.45 7.40
N GLU A 295 -0.78 -26.16 8.19
CA GLU A 295 -0.49 -27.53 8.59
C GLU A 295 -0.25 -28.41 7.35
N GLY A 296 0.83 -29.17 7.30
CA GLY A 296 1.18 -30.02 6.15
C GLY A 296 1.86 -29.31 4.96
N SER A 297 2.19 -28.01 5.07
CA SER A 297 2.88 -27.29 3.97
C SER A 297 4.30 -27.80 3.65
N GLY A 298 4.90 -28.58 4.57
CA GLY A 298 6.29 -29.05 4.45
C GLY A 298 7.35 -27.93 4.56
N LEU A 299 6.92 -26.68 4.76
CA LEU A 299 7.79 -25.50 4.76
C LEU A 299 8.85 -25.53 5.85
N GLU A 300 8.47 -25.92 7.08
CA GLU A 300 9.41 -26.02 8.21
C GLU A 300 10.49 -27.07 7.95
N ALA A 301 10.09 -28.21 7.38
CA ALA A 301 11.04 -29.27 7.02
C ALA A 301 11.97 -28.85 5.88
N GLN A 302 11.47 -28.11 4.89
CA GLN A 302 12.24 -27.57 3.78
C GLN A 302 13.20 -26.47 4.26
N ALA A 303 12.72 -25.52 5.05
CA ALA A 303 13.55 -24.47 5.64
C ALA A 303 14.66 -25.04 6.54
N LYS A 304 14.33 -26.06 7.37
CA LYS A 304 15.33 -26.74 8.21
C LYS A 304 16.42 -27.42 7.38
N ARG A 305 16.08 -28.08 6.27
CA ARG A 305 17.05 -28.66 5.33
C ARG A 305 17.96 -27.59 4.72
N ALA A 306 17.40 -26.43 4.42
CA ALA A 306 18.14 -25.30 3.88
C ALA A 306 18.92 -24.48 4.94
N GLY A 307 18.87 -24.87 6.23
CA GLY A 307 19.53 -24.13 7.32
C GLY A 307 18.87 -22.80 7.67
N ALA A 308 17.61 -22.61 7.29
CA ALA A 308 16.84 -21.40 7.58
C ALA A 308 15.94 -21.59 8.81
N ARG A 309 15.75 -20.50 9.57
CA ARG A 309 14.75 -20.42 10.64
C ARG A 309 13.46 -19.85 10.08
N VAL A 310 12.33 -20.49 10.37
CA VAL A 310 10.99 -19.93 10.07
C VAL A 310 10.38 -19.41 11.36
N ILE A 311 9.81 -18.21 11.31
CA ILE A 311 9.06 -17.59 12.40
C ILE A 311 7.69 -17.17 11.85
N GLN A 312 6.61 -17.44 12.61
CA GLN A 312 5.25 -17.12 12.23
C GLN A 312 4.76 -15.87 12.98
N MET A 313 4.42 -14.80 12.23
CA MET A 313 3.94 -13.53 12.80
C MET A 313 2.58 -13.65 13.48
N SER A 314 1.71 -14.56 13.03
CA SER A 314 0.39 -14.81 13.62
C SER A 314 0.46 -15.51 14.99
N MET A 315 1.63 -15.94 15.41
CA MET A 315 1.87 -16.39 16.77
C MET A 315 2.14 -15.18 17.64
N SER A 316 1.42 -15.06 18.74
CA SER A 316 1.56 -13.95 19.67
C SER A 316 3.02 -13.76 20.08
N PHE A 317 3.49 -12.52 20.01
CA PHE A 317 4.83 -12.15 20.47
C PHE A 317 6.00 -12.80 19.72
N TRP A 318 5.85 -13.04 18.42
CA TRP A 318 6.91 -13.58 17.59
C TRP A 318 8.28 -12.86 17.68
N PRO A 319 8.40 -11.54 17.99
CA PRO A 319 9.69 -10.91 18.25
C PRO A 319 10.42 -11.47 19.45
N ILE A 320 9.70 -12.01 20.48
CA ILE A 320 10.32 -12.70 21.62
C ILE A 320 10.93 -14.02 21.14
N GLU A 321 10.28 -14.74 20.23
CA GLU A 321 10.84 -15.95 19.61
C GLU A 321 12.11 -15.64 18.82
N LEU A 322 12.08 -14.55 18.05
CA LEU A 322 13.27 -14.07 17.32
C LEU A 322 14.41 -13.73 18.29
N ALA A 323 14.13 -13.01 19.38
CA ALA A 323 15.13 -12.68 20.41
C ALA A 323 15.74 -13.92 21.05
N LYS A 324 14.93 -14.93 21.39
CA LYS A 324 15.39 -16.21 21.93
C LYS A 324 16.26 -16.98 20.94
N TRP A 325 15.88 -17.00 19.68
CA TRP A 325 16.69 -17.63 18.64
C TRP A 325 18.06 -16.94 18.48
N LEU A 326 18.10 -15.60 18.50
CA LEU A 326 19.35 -14.83 18.44
C LEU A 326 20.24 -15.12 19.66
N ALA A 327 19.66 -15.24 20.84
CA ALA A 327 20.37 -15.56 22.07
C ALA A 327 20.99 -16.97 22.02
N GLY A 328 20.22 -17.97 21.57
CA GLY A 328 20.68 -19.36 21.48
C GLY A 328 21.72 -19.60 20.37
N SER A 329 21.50 -19.03 19.17
CA SER A 329 22.31 -19.32 17.99
C SER A 329 23.53 -18.40 17.83
N PHE A 330 23.43 -17.13 18.29
CA PHE A 330 24.45 -16.10 18.07
C PHE A 330 24.98 -15.48 19.36
N LYS A 331 24.53 -15.97 20.53
CA LYS A 331 24.91 -15.46 21.87
C LYS A 331 24.58 -13.96 22.05
N TYR A 332 23.62 -13.46 21.27
CA TYR A 332 23.14 -12.08 21.36
C TYR A 332 21.90 -12.01 22.27
N LYS A 333 22.04 -11.41 23.44
CA LYS A 333 20.92 -11.20 24.39
C LYS A 333 20.29 -9.85 24.16
N SER A 334 18.97 -9.83 24.03
CA SER A 334 18.14 -8.64 24.07
C SER A 334 17.22 -8.70 25.30
N ASP A 335 16.90 -7.57 25.88
CA ASP A 335 15.92 -7.45 26.98
C ASP A 335 14.51 -7.93 26.58
N ILE A 336 14.20 -7.99 25.28
CA ILE A 336 12.97 -8.57 24.76
C ILE A 336 12.87 -10.08 25.01
N SER A 337 14.00 -10.80 25.12
CA SER A 337 14.02 -12.27 25.31
C SER A 337 13.25 -12.71 26.55
N ASP A 338 13.30 -11.91 27.60
CA ASP A 338 12.74 -12.23 28.91
C ASP A 338 11.46 -11.44 29.22
N CYS A 339 10.94 -10.70 28.21
CA CYS A 339 9.75 -9.87 28.34
C CYS A 339 8.49 -10.74 28.50
N ARG A 340 7.62 -10.39 29.44
CA ARG A 340 6.32 -11.04 29.59
C ARG A 340 5.36 -10.58 28.50
N PRO A 341 4.49 -11.48 27.99
CA PRO A 341 3.55 -11.16 26.93
C PRO A 341 2.66 -9.93 27.22
N GLU A 342 2.22 -9.76 28.44
CA GLU A 342 1.33 -8.67 28.86
C GLU A 342 2.02 -7.30 28.82
N GLU A 343 3.33 -7.27 29.07
CA GLU A 343 4.15 -6.06 29.11
C GLU A 343 4.68 -5.68 27.71
N PHE A 344 4.71 -6.64 26.80
CA PHE A 344 5.38 -6.50 25.50
C PHE A 344 4.88 -5.32 24.65
N PRO A 345 3.56 -5.04 24.52
CA PRO A 345 3.11 -3.87 23.78
C PRO A 345 3.62 -2.54 24.36
N GLY A 346 3.70 -2.43 25.68
CA GLY A 346 4.26 -1.26 26.38
C GLY A 346 5.75 -1.09 26.13
N VAL A 347 6.50 -2.19 26.18
CA VAL A 347 7.94 -2.21 25.89
C VAL A 347 8.21 -1.78 24.46
N LEU A 348 7.45 -2.31 23.49
CA LEU A 348 7.57 -1.89 22.07
C LEU A 348 7.29 -0.40 21.88
N ARG A 349 6.22 0.12 22.47
CA ARG A 349 5.91 1.56 22.40
C ARG A 349 7.06 2.42 22.89
N LYS A 350 7.65 2.06 24.06
CA LYS A 350 8.80 2.76 24.63
C LYS A 350 10.03 2.67 23.71
N LYS A 351 10.35 1.49 23.19
CA LYS A 351 11.52 1.29 22.31
C LYS A 351 11.38 1.97 20.96
N LEU A 352 10.19 2.02 20.41
CA LEU A 352 9.92 2.60 19.10
C LEU A 352 9.57 4.09 19.12
N SER A 353 9.40 4.71 20.31
CA SER A 353 9.05 6.14 20.42
C SER A 353 10.09 7.07 19.82
N GLY A 354 11.37 6.70 19.88
CA GLY A 354 12.50 7.46 19.32
C GLY A 354 12.93 7.00 17.91
N VAL A 355 12.25 6.02 17.31
CA VAL A 355 12.64 5.48 16.02
C VAL A 355 11.90 6.23 14.90
N SER A 356 12.66 6.80 13.96
CA SER A 356 12.10 7.45 12.77
C SER A 356 11.71 6.42 11.72
N PHE A 357 10.42 6.27 11.46
CA PHE A 357 9.88 5.38 10.43
C PHE A 357 10.21 5.85 9.02
N GLU A 358 10.40 7.17 8.84
CA GLU A 358 10.82 7.71 7.55
C GLU A 358 12.18 7.14 7.13
N SER A 359 13.10 6.90 8.07
CA SER A 359 14.42 6.34 7.77
C SER A 359 14.35 4.94 7.15
N PHE A 360 13.34 4.14 7.49
CA PHE A 360 13.16 2.79 6.94
C PHE A 360 12.65 2.79 5.51
N VAL A 361 12.01 3.87 5.07
CA VAL A 361 11.39 3.98 3.75
C VAL A 361 12.14 4.95 2.82
N GLN A 362 13.18 5.62 3.30
CA GLN A 362 14.08 6.42 2.47
C GLN A 362 14.85 5.50 1.49
N GLY A 363 15.01 5.94 0.24
CA GLY A 363 15.73 5.18 -0.79
C GLY A 363 14.87 4.19 -1.59
N ILE A 364 13.55 4.13 -1.36
CA ILE A 364 12.65 3.47 -2.31
C ILE A 364 12.53 4.39 -3.52
N THR A 365 13.39 4.18 -4.51
CA THR A 365 13.30 4.90 -5.79
C THR A 365 12.10 4.38 -6.57
N VAL A 366 11.38 5.33 -7.20
CA VAL A 366 10.09 5.16 -7.92
C VAL A 366 10.20 4.30 -9.20
N ALA A 367 11.29 3.57 -9.42
CA ALA A 367 11.47 2.72 -10.60
C ALA A 367 10.53 1.48 -10.68
N GLU A 368 9.52 1.37 -9.79
CA GLU A 368 8.71 0.15 -9.64
C GLU A 368 7.29 0.24 -10.17
N SER A 369 6.92 1.32 -10.84
CA SER A 369 5.52 1.49 -11.29
C SER A 369 5.29 1.15 -12.77
N GLU A 370 6.28 0.62 -13.50
CA GLU A 370 6.12 0.35 -14.93
C GLU A 370 5.91 -1.11 -15.31
N ASN A 371 5.99 -2.05 -14.35
CA ASN A 371 5.79 -3.48 -14.64
C ASN A 371 4.93 -4.18 -13.56
N ASP A 372 3.65 -3.78 -13.40
CA ASP A 372 2.59 -4.63 -12.81
C ASP A 372 1.23 -4.31 -13.45
#